data_d927a04ca3df9b4481e3bd007da3316d
#
_entry.id   d927a04ca3df9b4481e3bd007da3316d
#
_cell.length_a   1.000
_cell.length_b   1.000
_cell.length_c   1.000
_cell.angle_alpha   90.00
_cell.angle_beta   90.00
_cell.angle_gamma   90.00
#
_symmetry.space_group_name_H-M   'P 1'
#
loop_
_entity.id
_entity.type
_entity.pdbx_description
1 polymer ?
#
loop_
_entity_poly.entity_id
_entity_poly.type
_entity_poly.pdbx_seq_one_letter_code
_entity_poly.pdbx_strand_id
1 'polypeptide(L)'
;MVHGEIAFKNEFMPQFDTKLPQMPNTLWYGDGTKLNLYYKDYDKKNKRMVARTIDVYEVMDACSEMFLGYSFGAENFLTQYEAYRMALETWKVKPYEIVTDNQGGHKKPEAQAFFKKICHLHKTTMPHNGQSKTIESAFGRFQQQVMHKLYNYTGQNVTATKESSHVNIDLIMKNISQLPTLEEMKEQYLECRREWNSMPHPTSETGMTRMEMYTTLNSPKAEQLDEYEVRELFKLLSKDSVKYGKQGFVFSRNNKEYRYMVYDESGQVDMGFHMQNVGVSFRYKYDPMDMTSVELWEV
;
A
#
# COMPACT_ATOMS: atom_id res chain seq x y z
N MET A 1 40.20 -12.00 2.63
CA MET A 1 39.11 -11.47 3.50
C MET A 1 38.57 -12.62 4.33
N VAL A 2 38.65 -12.51 5.64
CA VAL A 2 38.20 -13.57 6.58
C VAL A 2 36.68 -13.53 6.78
N HIS A 3 36.04 -12.40 6.48
CA HIS A 3 34.60 -12.19 6.61
C HIS A 3 33.97 -11.95 5.24
N GLY A 4 32.74 -12.45 5.02
CA GLY A 4 31.97 -12.15 3.81
C GLY A 4 31.65 -10.64 3.71
N GLU A 5 31.37 -10.14 2.51
CA GLU A 5 31.14 -8.72 2.24
C GLU A 5 30.07 -8.08 3.18
N ILE A 6 29.02 -8.81 3.51
CA ILE A 6 27.95 -8.36 4.42
C ILE A 6 28.46 -8.22 5.85
N ALA A 7 29.20 -9.21 6.35
CA ALA A 7 29.78 -9.15 7.69
C ALA A 7 30.79 -7.99 7.82
N PHE A 8 31.63 -7.78 6.78
CA PHE A 8 32.55 -6.66 6.74
C PHE A 8 31.83 -5.31 6.78
N LYS A 9 30.77 -5.15 6.01
CA LYS A 9 29.96 -3.91 6.00
C LYS A 9 29.31 -3.64 7.36
N ASN A 10 28.78 -4.66 8.00
CA ASN A 10 28.11 -4.51 9.31
C ASN A 10 29.07 -4.23 10.47
N GLU A 11 30.29 -4.74 10.40
CA GLU A 11 31.26 -4.69 11.51
C GLU A 11 32.26 -3.52 11.37
N PHE A 12 32.64 -3.17 10.15
CA PHE A 12 33.72 -2.20 9.91
C PHE A 12 33.33 -0.93 9.17
N MET A 13 32.17 -0.90 8.49
CA MET A 13 31.75 0.33 7.81
C MET A 13 31.09 1.29 8.80
N PRO A 14 31.43 2.58 8.77
CA PRO A 14 30.78 3.56 9.63
C PRO A 14 29.28 3.62 9.31
N GLN A 15 28.47 3.45 10.35
CA GLN A 15 27.02 3.63 10.25
C GLN A 15 26.71 5.10 10.49
N PHE A 16 26.15 5.75 9.50
CA PHE A 16 25.65 7.13 9.66
C PHE A 16 24.18 7.06 10.09
N ASP A 17 23.83 7.86 11.08
CA ASP A 17 22.44 8.00 11.48
C ASP A 17 21.61 8.51 10.30
N THR A 18 20.52 7.82 10.00
CA THR A 18 19.58 8.26 8.97
C THR A 18 18.84 9.48 9.52
N LYS A 19 19.11 10.65 8.96
CA LYS A 19 18.33 11.84 9.29
C LYS A 19 16.95 11.71 8.67
N LEU A 20 15.94 11.64 9.52
CA LEU A 20 14.55 11.67 9.07
C LEU A 20 14.20 13.07 8.55
N PRO A 21 13.27 13.16 7.58
CA PRO A 21 12.80 14.45 7.11
C PRO A 21 12.13 15.22 8.26
N GLN A 22 12.31 16.54 8.26
CA GLN A 22 11.70 17.43 9.27
C GLN A 22 10.29 17.90 8.88
N MET A 23 9.85 17.58 7.66
CA MET A 23 8.55 17.99 7.15
C MET A 23 7.80 16.80 6.55
N PRO A 24 6.50 16.69 6.84
CA PRO A 24 5.64 15.66 6.22
C PRO A 24 5.68 15.72 4.70
N ASN A 25 5.34 14.60 4.08
CA ASN A 25 5.31 14.44 2.62
C ASN A 25 6.66 14.62 1.90
N THR A 26 7.76 14.74 2.65
CA THR A 26 9.09 14.69 2.05
C THR A 26 9.47 13.26 1.69
N LEU A 27 9.12 12.31 2.53
CA LEU A 27 9.42 10.90 2.35
C LEU A 27 8.27 10.04 2.88
N TRP A 28 7.76 9.15 2.04
CA TRP A 28 6.85 8.08 2.44
C TRP A 28 7.56 6.74 2.38
N TYR A 29 7.33 5.91 3.36
CA TYR A 29 7.69 4.49 3.35
C TYR A 29 6.49 3.64 2.97
N GLY A 30 6.74 2.58 2.20
CA GLY A 30 5.76 1.53 1.98
C GLY A 30 6.37 0.18 2.29
N ASP A 31 5.69 -0.61 3.11
CA ASP A 31 6.17 -1.92 3.53
C ASP A 31 5.03 -2.88 3.82
N GLY A 32 5.26 -4.16 3.51
CA GLY A 32 4.35 -5.26 3.81
C GLY A 32 4.70 -5.91 5.14
N THR A 33 3.69 -6.11 5.98
CA THR A 33 3.88 -6.79 7.25
C THR A 33 2.77 -7.80 7.53
N LYS A 34 3.11 -8.88 8.22
CA LYS A 34 2.11 -9.80 8.74
C LYS A 34 1.39 -9.17 9.91
N LEU A 35 0.06 -9.11 9.83
CA LEU A 35 -0.74 -8.70 10.97
C LEU A 35 -0.68 -9.76 12.08
N ASN A 36 -0.15 -9.35 13.24
CA ASN A 36 -0.07 -10.21 14.40
C ASN A 36 -1.41 -10.28 15.16
N LEU A 37 -2.51 -10.46 14.42
CA LEU A 37 -3.87 -10.63 14.93
C LEU A 37 -4.46 -11.93 14.38
N TYR A 38 -4.98 -12.78 15.25
CA TYR A 38 -5.72 -13.96 14.82
C TYR A 38 -7.17 -13.66 14.52
N TYR A 39 -7.69 -14.32 13.48
CA TYR A 39 -9.11 -14.41 13.17
C TYR A 39 -9.53 -15.86 12.92
N LYS A 40 -10.80 -16.18 13.10
CA LYS A 40 -11.34 -17.51 12.79
C LYS A 40 -11.69 -17.61 11.33
N ASP A 41 -11.29 -18.74 10.74
CA ASP A 41 -11.64 -19.10 9.36
C ASP A 41 -12.07 -20.57 9.30
N TYR A 42 -12.88 -20.92 8.29
CA TYR A 42 -13.30 -22.29 8.09
C TYR A 42 -12.45 -22.97 7.01
N ASP A 43 -11.63 -23.91 7.42
CA ASP A 43 -10.84 -24.75 6.50
C ASP A 43 -11.75 -25.78 5.83
N LYS A 44 -12.15 -25.49 4.59
CA LYS A 44 -13.03 -26.35 3.79
C LYS A 44 -12.43 -27.73 3.53
N LYS A 45 -11.09 -27.84 3.43
CA LYS A 45 -10.39 -29.10 3.15
C LYS A 45 -10.45 -30.04 4.36
N ASN A 46 -10.17 -29.50 5.54
CA ASN A 46 -10.13 -30.26 6.78
C ASN A 46 -11.45 -30.20 7.58
N LYS A 47 -12.47 -29.48 7.05
CA LYS A 47 -13.81 -29.32 7.65
C LYS A 47 -13.77 -28.89 9.11
N ARG A 48 -12.88 -27.96 9.46
CA ARG A 48 -12.72 -27.45 10.83
C ARG A 48 -12.46 -25.96 10.87
N MET A 49 -12.77 -25.35 12.01
CA MET A 49 -12.36 -23.96 12.29
C MET A 49 -10.84 -23.91 12.56
N VAL A 50 -10.20 -22.89 12.04
CA VAL A 50 -8.76 -22.63 12.18
C VAL A 50 -8.53 -21.17 12.52
N ALA A 51 -7.48 -20.88 13.27
CA ALA A 51 -6.99 -19.53 13.48
C ALA A 51 -6.03 -19.15 12.35
N ARG A 52 -6.23 -17.99 11.75
CA ARG A 52 -5.37 -17.45 10.69
C ARG A 52 -4.95 -16.03 10.98
N THR A 53 -3.94 -15.58 10.27
CA THR A 53 -3.48 -14.19 10.20
C THR A 53 -3.53 -13.74 8.74
N ILE A 54 -3.51 -12.43 8.48
CA ILE A 54 -3.44 -11.85 7.14
C ILE A 54 -2.26 -10.88 7.07
N ASP A 55 -1.75 -10.62 5.89
CA ASP A 55 -0.75 -9.59 5.67
C ASP A 55 -1.43 -8.25 5.35
N VAL A 56 -0.75 -7.16 5.62
CA VAL A 56 -1.15 -5.80 5.26
C VAL A 56 0.05 -5.08 4.66
N TYR A 57 -0.20 -4.30 3.63
CA TYR A 57 0.75 -3.31 3.12
C TYR A 57 0.36 -1.94 3.65
N GLU A 58 1.31 -1.23 4.27
CA GLU A 58 1.10 0.09 4.86
C GLU A 58 1.96 1.14 4.18
N VAL A 59 1.39 2.33 4.02
CA VAL A 59 2.09 3.54 3.61
C VAL A 59 2.17 4.49 4.79
N MET A 60 3.37 4.94 5.14
CA MET A 60 3.64 5.78 6.30
C MET A 60 4.45 7.02 5.92
N ASP A 61 4.08 8.17 6.46
CA ASP A 61 4.91 9.37 6.38
C ASP A 61 6.11 9.27 7.35
N ALA A 62 7.31 9.49 6.84
CA ALA A 62 8.54 9.31 7.61
C ALA A 62 8.78 10.39 8.69
N CYS A 63 8.20 11.60 8.52
CA CYS A 63 8.33 12.68 9.47
C CYS A 63 7.41 12.51 10.66
N SER A 64 6.13 12.28 10.40
CA SER A 64 5.09 12.22 11.42
C SER A 64 4.82 10.80 11.94
N GLU A 65 5.34 9.78 11.28
CA GLU A 65 5.02 8.36 11.51
C GLU A 65 3.52 8.03 11.37
N MET A 66 2.78 8.88 10.66
CA MET A 66 1.37 8.69 10.42
C MET A 66 1.14 7.62 9.35
N PHE A 67 0.24 6.69 9.60
CA PHE A 67 -0.23 5.72 8.61
C PHE A 67 -1.23 6.38 7.66
N LEU A 68 -0.88 6.43 6.37
CA LEU A 68 -1.60 7.19 5.35
C LEU A 68 -2.56 6.36 4.54
N GLY A 69 -2.14 5.17 4.13
CA GLY A 69 -2.93 4.26 3.31
C GLY A 69 -2.53 2.82 3.54
N TYR A 70 -3.42 1.89 3.27
CA TYR A 70 -3.20 0.46 3.49
C TYR A 70 -3.94 -0.39 2.46
N SER A 71 -3.51 -1.64 2.32
CA SER A 71 -4.27 -2.70 1.64
C SER A 71 -4.02 -4.04 2.32
N PHE A 72 -5.08 -4.84 2.52
CA PHE A 72 -4.96 -6.17 3.10
C PHE A 72 -4.64 -7.21 2.04
N GLY A 73 -3.72 -8.10 2.34
CA GLY A 73 -3.34 -9.22 1.50
C GLY A 73 -1.84 -9.40 1.38
N ALA A 74 -1.43 -10.46 0.69
CA ALA A 74 -0.03 -10.73 0.44
C ALA A 74 0.61 -9.58 -0.35
N GLU A 75 1.85 -9.26 -0.02
CA GLU A 75 2.57 -8.19 -0.68
C GLU A 75 2.80 -8.51 -2.17
N ASN A 76 2.21 -7.68 -3.00
CA ASN A 76 2.34 -7.71 -4.46
C ASN A 76 2.05 -6.31 -5.02
N PHE A 77 2.23 -6.14 -6.33
CA PHE A 77 1.99 -4.84 -6.96
C PHE A 77 0.56 -4.31 -6.76
N LEU A 78 -0.44 -5.17 -6.72
CA LEU A 78 -1.83 -4.74 -6.56
C LEU A 78 -2.08 -4.18 -5.15
N THR A 79 -1.61 -4.87 -4.10
CA THR A 79 -1.75 -4.39 -2.72
C THR A 79 -0.99 -3.09 -2.49
N GLN A 80 0.19 -2.93 -3.09
CA GLN A 80 0.95 -1.67 -3.07
C GLN A 80 0.18 -0.55 -3.78
N TYR A 81 -0.32 -0.83 -4.98
CA TYR A 81 -1.11 0.11 -5.76
C TYR A 81 -2.35 0.61 -4.99
N GLU A 82 -3.09 -0.31 -4.36
CA GLU A 82 -4.26 0.02 -3.53
C GLU A 82 -3.91 0.89 -2.32
N ALA A 83 -2.82 0.56 -1.61
CA ALA A 83 -2.40 1.31 -0.43
C ALA A 83 -1.95 2.73 -0.78
N TYR A 84 -1.12 2.91 -1.83
CA TYR A 84 -0.73 4.24 -2.30
C TYR A 84 -1.91 5.01 -2.89
N ARG A 85 -2.82 4.34 -3.58
CA ARG A 85 -4.04 4.96 -4.08
C ARG A 85 -4.86 5.55 -2.93
N MET A 86 -5.13 4.75 -1.89
CA MET A 86 -5.83 5.23 -0.70
C MET A 86 -5.15 6.46 -0.09
N ALA A 87 -3.81 6.43 0.07
CA ALA A 87 -3.07 7.55 0.61
C ALA A 87 -3.22 8.82 -0.24
N LEU A 88 -3.06 8.71 -1.57
CA LEU A 88 -3.14 9.84 -2.49
C LEU A 88 -4.57 10.39 -2.62
N GLU A 89 -5.58 9.52 -2.70
CA GLU A 89 -6.99 9.93 -2.76
C GLU A 89 -7.44 10.64 -1.47
N THR A 90 -6.96 10.15 -0.31
CA THR A 90 -7.33 10.73 1.00
C THR A 90 -6.64 12.07 1.23
N TRP A 91 -5.35 12.15 0.98
CA TRP A 91 -4.53 13.30 1.38
C TRP A 91 -4.27 14.29 0.25
N LYS A 92 -4.50 13.89 -1.00
CA LYS A 92 -4.34 14.71 -2.22
C LYS A 92 -2.95 15.38 -2.29
N VAL A 93 -1.93 14.65 -1.87
CA VAL A 93 -0.54 15.10 -1.86
C VAL A 93 0.35 14.05 -2.50
N LYS A 94 1.15 14.47 -3.46
CA LYS A 94 2.21 13.66 -4.04
C LYS A 94 3.50 13.90 -3.27
N PRO A 95 4.07 12.87 -2.60
CA PRO A 95 5.29 13.02 -1.83
C PRO A 95 6.49 13.27 -2.74
N TYR A 96 7.53 13.88 -2.17
CA TYR A 96 8.77 14.04 -2.92
C TYR A 96 9.47 12.69 -3.14
N GLU A 97 9.60 11.87 -2.12
CA GLU A 97 10.28 10.57 -2.19
C GLU A 97 9.39 9.45 -1.65
N ILE A 98 9.45 8.30 -2.32
CA ILE A 98 8.90 7.04 -1.82
C ILE A 98 10.05 6.03 -1.71
N VAL A 99 10.12 5.35 -0.57
CA VAL A 99 11.05 4.24 -0.33
C VAL A 99 10.26 2.98 -0.07
N THR A 100 10.56 1.93 -0.83
CA THR A 100 9.99 0.58 -0.67
C THR A 100 11.10 -0.43 -0.47
N ASP A 101 10.78 -1.63 -0.02
CA ASP A 101 11.75 -2.71 0.01
C ASP A 101 12.17 -3.16 -1.41
N ASN A 102 13.20 -4.00 -1.51
CA ASN A 102 13.74 -4.46 -2.81
C ASN A 102 13.09 -5.79 -3.25
N GLN A 103 11.77 -5.91 -3.17
CA GLN A 103 11.10 -7.11 -3.66
C GLN A 103 11.08 -7.19 -5.20
N GLY A 104 11.08 -8.41 -5.74
CA GLY A 104 11.11 -8.65 -7.20
C GLY A 104 9.95 -8.03 -7.98
N GLY A 105 8.84 -7.71 -7.30
CA GLY A 105 7.67 -7.03 -7.88
C GLY A 105 7.98 -5.61 -8.38
N HIS A 106 8.87 -4.87 -7.72
CA HIS A 106 9.24 -3.49 -8.06
C HIS A 106 10.06 -3.38 -9.36
N LYS A 107 10.68 -4.48 -9.81
CA LYS A 107 11.45 -4.52 -11.07
C LYS A 107 10.58 -4.59 -12.31
N LYS A 108 9.28 -4.86 -12.16
CA LYS A 108 8.36 -4.89 -13.30
C LYS A 108 8.18 -3.49 -13.88
N PRO A 109 8.20 -3.34 -15.21
CA PRO A 109 8.05 -2.03 -15.86
C PRO A 109 6.77 -1.28 -15.44
N GLU A 110 5.69 -2.00 -15.16
CA GLU A 110 4.42 -1.43 -14.71
C GLU A 110 4.54 -0.79 -13.31
N ALA A 111 5.21 -1.45 -12.37
CA ALA A 111 5.46 -0.92 -11.05
C ALA A 111 6.37 0.32 -11.10
N GLN A 112 7.44 0.27 -11.90
CA GLN A 112 8.33 1.42 -12.07
C GLN A 112 7.61 2.61 -12.70
N ALA A 113 6.77 2.38 -13.72
CA ALA A 113 5.97 3.43 -14.34
C ALA A 113 4.97 4.04 -13.34
N PHE A 114 4.38 3.22 -12.47
CA PHE A 114 3.48 3.67 -11.42
C PHE A 114 4.21 4.57 -10.42
N PHE A 115 5.31 4.11 -9.82
CA PHE A 115 6.07 4.91 -8.84
C PHE A 115 6.58 6.23 -9.42
N LYS A 116 7.00 6.27 -10.70
CA LYS A 116 7.38 7.51 -11.39
C LYS A 116 6.25 8.54 -11.49
N LYS A 117 4.98 8.09 -11.47
CA LYS A 117 3.83 9.00 -11.48
C LYS A 117 3.52 9.55 -10.09
N ILE A 118 3.57 8.72 -9.08
CA ILE A 118 3.09 9.04 -7.73
C ILE A 118 4.12 9.70 -6.82
N CYS A 119 5.38 9.82 -7.23
CA CYS A 119 6.41 10.55 -6.49
C CYS A 119 7.46 11.13 -7.46
N HIS A 120 8.28 12.06 -6.96
CA HIS A 120 9.38 12.61 -7.76
C HIS A 120 10.60 11.69 -7.73
N LEU A 121 10.81 10.96 -6.64
CA LEU A 121 11.95 10.07 -6.45
C LEU A 121 11.47 8.75 -5.83
N HIS A 122 11.66 7.65 -6.54
CA HIS A 122 11.44 6.32 -6.00
C HIS A 122 12.77 5.62 -5.74
N LYS A 123 12.96 5.13 -4.53
CA LYS A 123 14.11 4.33 -4.13
C LYS A 123 13.65 2.98 -3.58
N THR A 124 14.48 1.98 -3.80
CA THR A 124 14.33 0.68 -3.12
C THR A 124 15.44 0.51 -2.10
N THR A 125 15.11 -0.01 -0.93
CA THR A 125 16.13 -0.32 0.08
C THR A 125 17.03 -1.45 -0.41
N MET A 126 18.32 -1.29 -0.18
CA MET A 126 19.24 -2.44 -0.35
C MET A 126 19.07 -3.40 0.84
N PRO A 127 19.22 -4.71 0.62
CA PRO A 127 19.27 -5.67 1.72
C PRO A 127 20.27 -5.20 2.78
N HIS A 128 19.88 -5.20 4.05
CA HIS A 128 20.67 -4.78 5.20
C HIS A 128 21.00 -3.26 5.28
N ASN A 129 20.23 -2.40 4.62
CA ASN A 129 20.43 -0.96 4.74
C ASN A 129 19.49 -0.37 5.83
N GLY A 130 20.06 0.51 6.69
CA GLY A 130 19.37 1.06 7.88
C GLY A 130 18.14 1.95 7.61
N GLN A 131 17.81 2.24 6.33
CA GLN A 131 16.63 3.02 5.98
C GLN A 131 15.31 2.25 6.19
N SER A 132 15.33 0.91 6.05
CA SER A 132 14.17 0.05 6.36
C SER A 132 13.87 0.01 7.85
N LYS A 133 14.86 0.23 8.71
CA LYS A 133 14.71 0.20 10.16
C LYS A 133 13.72 1.22 10.72
N THR A 134 13.44 2.31 10.00
CA THR A 134 12.53 3.37 10.48
C THR A 134 11.09 2.88 10.47
N ILE A 135 10.61 2.33 9.34
CA ILE A 135 9.25 1.79 9.26
C ILE A 135 9.10 0.54 10.12
N GLU A 136 10.10 -0.35 10.13
CA GLU A 136 10.13 -1.53 10.99
C GLU A 136 10.06 -1.14 12.49
N SER A 137 10.78 -0.09 12.89
CA SER A 137 10.73 0.45 14.25
C SER A 137 9.35 1.04 14.58
N ALA A 138 8.72 1.75 13.65
CA ALA A 138 7.38 2.27 13.83
C ALA A 138 6.34 1.15 13.97
N PHE A 139 6.43 0.10 13.13
CA PHE A 139 5.59 -1.09 13.27
C PHE A 139 5.80 -1.81 14.61
N GLY A 140 7.04 -1.94 15.06
CA GLY A 140 7.33 -2.52 16.38
C GLY A 140 6.67 -1.75 17.51
N ARG A 141 6.76 -0.42 17.50
CA ARG A 141 6.10 0.45 18.48
C ARG A 141 4.57 0.40 18.37
N PHE A 142 4.03 0.41 17.17
CA PHE A 142 2.60 0.26 16.91
C PHE A 142 2.05 -1.03 17.51
N GLN A 143 2.74 -2.14 17.26
CA GLN A 143 2.36 -3.43 17.84
C GLN A 143 2.43 -3.41 19.37
N GLN A 144 3.49 -2.86 19.94
CA GLN A 144 3.68 -2.83 21.39
C GLN A 144 2.78 -1.85 22.14
N GLN A 145 2.44 -0.71 21.54
CA GLN A 145 1.70 0.36 22.22
C GLN A 145 0.19 0.25 21.99
N VAL A 146 -0.21 -0.30 20.85
CA VAL A 146 -1.62 -0.33 20.43
C VAL A 146 -2.15 -1.76 20.29
N MET A 147 -1.59 -2.56 19.39
CA MET A 147 -2.16 -3.85 19.02
C MET A 147 -2.09 -4.91 20.15
N HIS A 148 -1.09 -4.84 21.02
CA HIS A 148 -0.92 -5.81 22.11
C HIS A 148 -2.10 -5.84 23.11
N LYS A 149 -2.94 -4.79 23.13
CA LYS A 149 -4.14 -4.70 23.98
C LYS A 149 -5.25 -5.65 23.53
N LEU A 150 -5.20 -6.10 22.27
CA LEU A 150 -6.23 -6.96 21.71
C LEU A 150 -6.05 -8.41 22.15
N TYR A 151 -7.16 -9.05 22.53
CA TYR A 151 -7.16 -10.42 23.05
C TYR A 151 -6.72 -11.48 22.03
N ASN A 152 -6.85 -11.17 20.73
CA ASN A 152 -6.45 -12.01 19.61
C ASN A 152 -5.05 -11.68 19.05
N TYR A 153 -4.29 -10.83 19.76
CA TYR A 153 -2.92 -10.50 19.39
C TYR A 153 -2.00 -11.71 19.52
N THR A 154 -1.14 -11.96 18.54
CA THR A 154 -0.30 -13.18 18.51
C THR A 154 0.96 -13.09 19.36
N GLY A 155 1.27 -11.93 19.93
CA GLY A 155 2.38 -11.72 20.89
C GLY A 155 3.78 -11.96 20.38
N GLN A 156 3.96 -12.27 19.11
CA GLN A 156 5.32 -12.46 18.56
C GLN A 156 5.97 -11.11 18.29
N ASN A 157 6.68 -10.63 19.29
CA ASN A 157 7.71 -9.62 19.04
C ASN A 157 8.95 -10.35 18.49
N VAL A 158 9.49 -9.90 17.37
CA VAL A 158 10.72 -10.45 16.73
C VAL A 158 11.91 -10.44 17.72
N THR A 159 11.84 -9.60 18.75
CA THR A 159 12.84 -9.48 19.83
C THR A 159 12.49 -10.26 21.09
N ALA A 160 11.39 -11.01 21.11
CA ALA A 160 11.00 -11.77 22.30
C ALA A 160 11.94 -12.97 22.51
N THR A 161 13.01 -12.73 23.22
CA THR A 161 14.00 -13.74 23.65
C THR A 161 13.59 -14.49 24.94
N LYS A 162 12.45 -14.14 25.55
CA LYS A 162 11.97 -14.74 26.79
C LYS A 162 10.90 -15.79 26.51
N GLU A 163 11.05 -16.94 27.13
CA GLU A 163 10.13 -18.09 27.05
C GLU A 163 8.68 -17.73 27.41
N SER A 164 8.50 -16.71 28.27
CA SER A 164 7.19 -16.18 28.70
C SER A 164 6.47 -15.28 27.68
N SER A 165 7.10 -14.96 26.56
CA SER A 165 6.53 -14.06 25.55
C SER A 165 5.82 -14.79 24.41
N HIS A 166 5.72 -16.13 24.46
CA HIS A 166 4.96 -16.90 23.49
C HIS A 166 3.46 -16.84 23.81
N VAL A 167 2.68 -16.50 22.79
CA VAL A 167 1.23 -16.69 22.86
C VAL A 167 0.95 -18.15 23.13
N ASN A 168 0.06 -18.41 24.08
CA ASN A 168 -0.42 -19.77 24.31
C ASN A 168 -1.32 -20.19 23.13
N ILE A 169 -0.70 -20.70 22.07
CA ILE A 169 -1.36 -21.17 20.85
C ILE A 169 -2.43 -22.22 21.20
N ASP A 170 -2.15 -23.09 22.18
CA ASP A 170 -3.11 -24.12 22.62
C ASP A 170 -4.37 -23.50 23.22
N LEU A 171 -4.24 -22.39 23.96
CA LEU A 171 -5.39 -21.67 24.50
C LEU A 171 -6.21 -21.02 23.40
N ILE A 172 -5.56 -20.41 22.41
CA ILE A 172 -6.22 -19.83 21.25
C ILE A 172 -6.93 -20.92 20.44
N MET A 173 -6.29 -22.04 20.20
CA MET A 173 -6.88 -23.16 19.46
C MET A 173 -8.06 -23.79 20.19
N LYS A 174 -8.05 -23.83 21.52
CA LYS A 174 -9.19 -24.27 22.35
C LYS A 174 -10.36 -23.28 22.28
N ASN A 175 -10.11 -22.01 22.05
CA ASN A 175 -11.10 -20.93 22.06
C ASN A 175 -11.31 -20.28 20.69
N ILE A 176 -11.10 -21.01 19.59
CA ILE A 176 -11.24 -20.49 18.21
C ILE A 176 -12.61 -19.82 17.98
N SER A 177 -13.67 -20.35 18.57
CA SER A 177 -15.03 -19.80 18.43
C SER A 177 -15.15 -18.36 18.95
N GLN A 178 -14.30 -17.95 19.87
CA GLN A 178 -14.25 -16.61 20.45
C GLN A 178 -13.42 -15.62 19.62
N LEU A 179 -12.60 -16.12 18.66
CA LEU A 179 -11.84 -15.25 17.77
C LEU A 179 -12.79 -14.45 16.88
N PRO A 180 -12.40 -13.22 16.50
CA PRO A 180 -13.16 -12.42 15.56
C PRO A 180 -13.20 -13.10 14.19
N THR A 181 -14.17 -12.75 13.38
CA THR A 181 -14.16 -13.01 11.94
C THR A 181 -13.08 -12.19 11.25
N LEU A 182 -12.80 -12.46 9.99
CA LEU A 182 -11.86 -11.66 9.20
C LEU A 182 -12.25 -10.17 9.16
N GLU A 183 -13.53 -9.87 8.96
CA GLU A 183 -14.00 -8.49 8.87
C GLU A 183 -13.92 -7.77 10.23
N GLU A 184 -14.31 -8.42 11.31
CA GLU A 184 -14.16 -7.87 12.66
C GLU A 184 -12.69 -7.62 13.02
N MET A 185 -11.77 -8.51 12.61
CA MET A 185 -10.33 -8.32 12.82
C MET A 185 -9.79 -7.15 11.99
N LYS A 186 -10.26 -6.97 10.76
CA LYS A 186 -9.90 -5.79 9.95
C LYS A 186 -10.37 -4.50 10.63
N GLU A 187 -11.61 -4.46 11.15
CA GLU A 187 -12.11 -3.30 11.89
C GLU A 187 -11.27 -3.00 13.14
N GLN A 188 -10.90 -4.01 13.92
CA GLN A 188 -9.97 -3.86 15.05
C GLN A 188 -8.64 -3.23 14.61
N TYR A 189 -8.10 -3.68 13.48
CA TYR A 189 -6.87 -3.10 12.94
C TYR A 189 -7.04 -1.63 12.55
N LEU A 190 -8.16 -1.27 11.93
CA LEU A 190 -8.45 0.12 11.57
C LEU A 190 -8.63 1.02 12.79
N GLU A 191 -9.20 0.50 13.88
CA GLU A 191 -9.25 1.22 15.15
C GLU A 191 -7.85 1.43 15.72
N CYS A 192 -7.00 0.42 15.70
CA CYS A 192 -5.60 0.53 16.09
C CYS A 192 -4.86 1.61 15.27
N ARG A 193 -5.07 1.67 13.95
CA ARG A 193 -4.49 2.71 13.10
C ARG A 193 -4.97 4.10 13.49
N ARG A 194 -6.27 4.27 13.77
CA ARG A 194 -6.83 5.56 14.26
C ARG A 194 -6.21 5.96 15.59
N GLU A 195 -6.11 5.03 16.54
CA GLU A 195 -5.46 5.26 17.82
C GLU A 195 -3.99 5.70 17.61
N TRP A 196 -3.20 4.97 16.83
CA TRP A 196 -1.81 5.29 16.52
C TRP A 196 -1.65 6.70 15.94
N ASN A 197 -2.45 7.05 14.93
CA ASN A 197 -2.39 8.35 14.29
C ASN A 197 -2.78 9.51 15.24
N SER A 198 -3.58 9.22 16.26
CA SER A 198 -4.02 10.16 17.30
C SER A 198 -3.08 10.22 18.51
N MET A 199 -2.08 9.32 18.62
CA MET A 199 -1.09 9.35 19.68
C MET A 199 -0.04 10.44 19.46
N PRO A 200 0.48 11.06 20.53
CA PRO A 200 1.58 12.01 20.44
C PRO A 200 2.78 11.41 19.72
N HIS A 201 3.42 12.20 18.86
CA HIS A 201 4.65 11.79 18.21
C HIS A 201 5.81 11.82 19.22
N PRO A 202 6.67 10.77 19.29
CA PRO A 202 7.68 10.64 20.35
C PRO A 202 8.73 11.75 20.38
N THR A 203 8.95 12.45 19.26
CA THR A 203 9.90 13.58 19.17
C THR A 203 9.22 14.95 19.22
N SER A 204 7.91 15.01 19.43
CA SER A 204 7.19 16.29 19.52
C SER A 204 7.39 16.92 20.91
N GLU A 205 8.09 18.03 20.96
CA GLU A 205 8.28 18.80 22.20
C GLU A 205 6.98 19.43 22.71
N THR A 206 6.02 19.67 21.82
CA THR A 206 4.72 20.28 22.13
C THR A 206 3.62 19.26 22.39
N GLY A 207 3.91 17.96 22.28
CA GLY A 207 2.93 16.89 22.44
C GLY A 207 1.97 16.72 21.26
N MET A 208 2.29 17.28 20.09
CA MET A 208 1.48 17.10 18.88
C MET A 208 1.31 15.63 18.54
N THR A 209 0.10 15.26 18.18
CA THR A 209 -0.19 13.93 17.65
C THR A 209 0.42 13.75 16.26
N ARG A 210 0.53 12.49 15.80
CA ARG A 210 1.00 12.18 14.44
C ARG A 210 0.13 12.85 13.38
N MET A 211 -1.18 12.86 13.59
CA MET A 211 -2.16 13.54 12.72
C MET A 211 -1.93 15.05 12.69
N GLU A 212 -1.81 15.71 13.84
CA GLU A 212 -1.57 17.15 13.93
C GLU A 212 -0.22 17.51 13.28
N MET A 213 0.82 16.75 13.54
CA MET A 213 2.13 16.97 12.94
C MET A 213 2.07 16.83 11.40
N TYR A 214 1.32 15.84 10.88
CA TYR A 214 1.13 15.63 9.45
C TYR A 214 0.34 16.75 8.78
N THR A 215 -0.71 17.25 9.43
CA THR A 215 -1.65 18.22 8.83
C THR A 215 -1.22 19.68 8.99
N THR A 216 -0.36 20.00 9.98
CA THR A 216 0.06 21.39 10.26
C THR A 216 1.16 21.88 9.33
N LEU A 217 2.05 20.99 8.89
CA LEU A 217 3.19 21.33 8.05
C LEU A 217 3.14 20.52 6.74
N ASN A 218 3.71 21.09 5.69
CA ASN A 218 3.90 20.38 4.44
C ASN A 218 5.26 20.72 3.84
N SER A 219 5.90 19.73 3.22
CA SER A 219 7.16 19.94 2.53
C SER A 219 6.95 20.82 1.29
N PRO A 220 7.79 21.84 1.08
CA PRO A 220 7.76 22.64 -0.14
C PRO A 220 8.12 21.83 -1.40
N LYS A 221 8.63 20.61 -1.22
CA LYS A 221 8.94 19.67 -2.31
C LYS A 221 7.78 18.73 -2.66
N ALA A 222 6.75 18.67 -1.81
CA ALA A 222 5.55 17.91 -2.05
C ALA A 222 4.58 18.70 -2.94
N GLU A 223 3.86 18.01 -3.80
CA GLU A 223 2.92 18.60 -4.75
C GLU A 223 1.49 18.36 -4.25
N GLN A 224 0.72 19.45 -4.11
CA GLN A 224 -0.71 19.36 -3.85
C GLN A 224 -1.42 18.96 -5.14
N LEU A 225 -2.33 18.00 -5.04
CA LEU A 225 -3.08 17.48 -6.17
C LEU A 225 -4.56 17.84 -6.07
N ASP A 226 -5.18 18.13 -7.19
CA ASP A 226 -6.63 18.17 -7.29
C ASP A 226 -7.21 16.75 -7.55
N GLU A 227 -8.54 16.65 -7.55
CA GLU A 227 -9.22 15.35 -7.76
C GLU A 227 -8.99 14.76 -9.15
N TYR A 228 -8.86 15.62 -10.16
CA TYR A 228 -8.60 15.18 -11.52
C TYR A 228 -7.17 14.62 -11.64
N GLU A 229 -6.19 15.35 -11.11
CA GLU A 229 -4.79 14.92 -11.08
C GLU A 229 -4.62 13.59 -10.34
N VAL A 230 -5.27 13.43 -9.18
CA VAL A 230 -5.25 12.15 -8.44
C VAL A 230 -5.78 11.01 -9.31
N ARG A 231 -6.92 11.19 -10.00
CA ARG A 231 -7.47 10.15 -10.89
C ARG A 231 -6.53 9.80 -12.04
N GLU A 232 -5.88 10.80 -12.65
CA GLU A 232 -4.93 10.60 -13.76
C GLU A 232 -3.69 9.80 -13.33
N LEU A 233 -3.25 9.92 -12.07
CA LEU A 233 -2.12 9.13 -11.55
C LEU A 233 -2.39 7.62 -11.64
N PHE A 234 -3.65 7.19 -11.47
CA PHE A 234 -4.03 5.77 -11.42
C PHE A 234 -4.42 5.17 -12.76
N LYS A 235 -4.56 5.98 -13.81
CA LYS A 235 -4.81 5.47 -15.15
C LYS A 235 -3.55 4.86 -15.75
N LEU A 236 -3.67 3.63 -16.24
CA LEU A 236 -2.63 2.90 -16.96
C LEU A 236 -2.90 2.94 -18.46
N LEU A 237 -1.86 3.13 -19.26
CA LEU A 237 -1.96 3.02 -20.72
C LEU A 237 -1.74 1.56 -21.13
N SER A 238 -2.62 1.02 -21.99
CA SER A 238 -2.48 -0.33 -22.54
C SER A 238 -1.16 -0.47 -23.32
N LYS A 239 -0.56 -1.67 -23.27
CA LYS A 239 0.63 -1.97 -24.08
C LYS A 239 0.26 -2.14 -25.56
N ASP A 240 -0.82 -2.89 -25.77
CA ASP A 240 -1.30 -3.24 -27.10
C ASP A 240 -2.44 -2.32 -27.53
N SER A 241 -2.57 -2.15 -28.84
CA SER A 241 -3.72 -1.50 -29.43
C SER A 241 -4.83 -2.51 -29.70
N VAL A 242 -6.06 -2.04 -29.61
CA VAL A 242 -7.28 -2.83 -29.87
C VAL A 242 -8.08 -2.14 -30.96
N LYS A 243 -8.61 -2.94 -31.88
CA LYS A 243 -9.39 -2.44 -33.02
C LYS A 243 -10.82 -2.11 -32.58
N TYR A 244 -11.26 -0.87 -32.88
CA TYR A 244 -12.65 -0.49 -32.67
C TYR A 244 -13.54 -1.18 -33.70
N GLY A 245 -14.51 -1.93 -33.23
CA GLY A 245 -15.37 -2.76 -34.06
C GLY A 245 -16.81 -2.25 -34.19
N LYS A 246 -17.66 -2.97 -34.90
CA LYS A 246 -19.09 -2.68 -35.00
C LYS A 246 -19.82 -2.72 -33.66
N GLN A 247 -19.27 -3.42 -32.67
CA GLN A 247 -19.82 -3.51 -31.32
C GLN A 247 -19.17 -2.51 -30.34
N GLY A 248 -18.48 -1.51 -30.87
CA GLY A 248 -17.71 -0.57 -30.09
C GLY A 248 -16.29 -1.03 -29.83
N PHE A 249 -15.70 -0.54 -28.74
CA PHE A 249 -14.37 -0.88 -28.28
C PHE A 249 -14.46 -2.08 -27.33
N VAL A 250 -13.98 -3.25 -27.76
CA VAL A 250 -14.13 -4.52 -27.04
C VAL A 250 -12.77 -5.15 -26.80
N PHE A 251 -12.46 -5.45 -25.55
CA PHE A 251 -11.24 -6.21 -25.18
C PHE A 251 -11.47 -7.09 -23.97
N SER A 252 -10.57 -8.06 -23.78
CA SER A 252 -10.60 -8.97 -22.64
C SER A 252 -9.42 -8.71 -21.70
N ARG A 253 -9.68 -8.68 -20.40
CA ARG A 253 -8.65 -8.57 -19.35
C ARG A 253 -9.05 -9.42 -18.15
N ASN A 254 -8.09 -10.17 -17.60
CA ASN A 254 -8.32 -11.06 -16.46
C ASN A 254 -9.53 -11.99 -16.65
N ASN A 255 -9.66 -12.58 -17.84
CA ASN A 255 -10.77 -13.47 -18.24
C ASN A 255 -12.17 -12.81 -18.23
N LYS A 256 -12.23 -11.47 -18.20
CA LYS A 256 -13.46 -10.70 -18.32
C LYS A 256 -13.44 -9.87 -19.59
N GLU A 257 -14.55 -9.90 -20.34
CA GLU A 257 -14.76 -9.03 -21.52
C GLU A 257 -15.33 -7.69 -21.08
N TYR A 258 -14.76 -6.63 -21.62
CA TYR A 258 -15.21 -5.26 -21.45
C TYR A 258 -15.62 -4.70 -22.79
N ARG A 259 -16.75 -3.97 -22.81
CA ARG A 259 -17.32 -3.38 -24.00
C ARG A 259 -17.73 -1.95 -23.73
N TYR A 260 -17.25 -1.02 -24.57
CA TYR A 260 -17.48 0.41 -24.44
C TYR A 260 -18.00 0.97 -25.75
N MET A 261 -18.87 1.98 -25.62
CA MET A 261 -19.31 2.82 -26.74
C MET A 261 -18.94 4.25 -26.42
N VAL A 262 -18.73 5.07 -27.45
CA VAL A 262 -18.58 6.51 -27.28
C VAL A 262 -19.96 7.13 -27.32
N TYR A 263 -20.25 8.00 -26.36
CA TYR A 263 -21.52 8.70 -26.20
C TYR A 263 -21.31 10.19 -26.42
N ASP A 264 -22.29 10.84 -27.02
CA ASP A 264 -22.32 12.29 -27.15
C ASP A 264 -22.77 12.98 -25.85
N GLU A 265 -22.81 14.33 -25.85
CA GLU A 265 -23.21 15.14 -24.69
C GLU A 265 -24.67 14.88 -24.26
N SER A 266 -25.51 14.34 -25.13
CA SER A 266 -26.90 13.97 -24.83
C SER A 266 -27.03 12.58 -24.22
N GLY A 267 -25.94 11.81 -24.11
CA GLY A 267 -25.90 10.45 -23.62
C GLY A 267 -26.34 9.40 -24.65
N GLN A 268 -26.42 9.78 -25.93
CA GLN A 268 -26.68 8.85 -27.03
C GLN A 268 -25.36 8.40 -27.66
N VAL A 269 -25.39 7.23 -28.33
CA VAL A 269 -24.20 6.73 -29.02
C VAL A 269 -23.79 7.73 -30.10
N ASP A 270 -22.55 8.19 -30.05
CA ASP A 270 -21.97 9.04 -31.08
C ASP A 270 -21.77 8.25 -32.36
N MET A 271 -22.77 8.30 -33.23
CA MET A 271 -22.76 7.63 -34.54
C MET A 271 -21.72 8.22 -35.49
N GLY A 272 -21.38 9.48 -35.33
CA GLY A 272 -20.32 10.14 -36.14
C GLY A 272 -18.96 9.53 -35.79
N PHE A 273 -18.61 9.49 -34.51
CA PHE A 273 -17.40 8.82 -34.04
C PHE A 273 -17.40 7.33 -34.43
N HIS A 274 -18.52 6.65 -34.23
CA HIS A 274 -18.64 5.23 -34.54
C HIS A 274 -18.33 4.92 -36.00
N MET A 275 -18.99 5.63 -36.94
CA MET A 275 -18.81 5.40 -38.39
C MET A 275 -17.40 5.72 -38.87
N GLN A 276 -16.76 6.75 -38.33
CA GLN A 276 -15.41 7.15 -38.69
C GLN A 276 -14.33 6.18 -38.16
N ASN A 277 -14.58 5.54 -37.03
CA ASN A 277 -13.55 4.79 -36.31
C ASN A 277 -13.68 3.27 -36.40
N VAL A 278 -14.74 2.70 -37.01
CA VAL A 278 -14.81 1.25 -37.23
C VAL A 278 -13.61 0.79 -38.08
N GLY A 279 -12.80 -0.09 -37.50
CA GLY A 279 -11.59 -0.57 -38.15
C GLY A 279 -10.30 0.11 -37.71
N VAL A 280 -10.38 1.26 -37.01
CA VAL A 280 -9.24 1.97 -36.45
C VAL A 280 -8.76 1.28 -35.15
N SER A 281 -7.45 1.26 -34.92
CA SER A 281 -6.87 0.68 -33.72
C SER A 281 -6.50 1.78 -32.73
N PHE A 282 -6.86 1.59 -31.46
CA PHE A 282 -6.59 2.52 -30.37
C PHE A 282 -5.81 1.82 -29.26
N ARG A 283 -4.89 2.52 -28.65
CA ARG A 283 -4.47 2.24 -27.27
C ARG A 283 -5.50 2.85 -26.33
N TYR A 284 -5.54 2.39 -25.09
CA TYR A 284 -6.52 2.90 -24.15
C TYR A 284 -5.90 3.12 -22.77
N LYS A 285 -6.31 4.21 -22.14
CA LYS A 285 -6.08 4.44 -20.72
C LYS A 285 -7.25 3.90 -19.91
N TYR A 286 -6.97 3.22 -18.86
CA TYR A 286 -7.95 2.60 -17.98
C TYR A 286 -7.46 2.63 -16.53
N ASP A 287 -8.40 2.69 -15.59
CA ASP A 287 -8.12 2.48 -14.17
C ASP A 287 -8.39 1.01 -13.83
N PRO A 288 -7.39 0.23 -13.35
CA PRO A 288 -7.58 -1.17 -12.99
C PRO A 288 -8.64 -1.43 -11.93
N MET A 289 -8.92 -0.43 -11.08
CA MET A 289 -9.92 -0.52 -10.00
C MET A 289 -11.29 0.01 -10.42
N ASP A 290 -11.34 0.83 -11.48
CA ASP A 290 -12.58 1.38 -12.03
C ASP A 290 -12.63 1.23 -13.55
N MET A 291 -13.19 0.12 -13.99
CA MET A 291 -13.37 -0.20 -15.41
C MET A 291 -14.74 0.27 -15.95
N THR A 292 -15.34 1.30 -15.37
CA THR A 292 -16.61 1.87 -15.88
C THR A 292 -16.42 2.68 -17.14
N SER A 293 -15.24 3.25 -17.33
CA SER A 293 -14.87 4.00 -18.52
C SER A 293 -13.42 3.78 -18.92
N VAL A 294 -13.11 4.04 -20.18
CA VAL A 294 -11.74 4.05 -20.73
C VAL A 294 -11.57 5.24 -21.65
N GLU A 295 -10.35 5.73 -21.77
CA GLU A 295 -9.99 6.78 -22.73
C GLU A 295 -9.29 6.16 -23.93
N LEU A 296 -9.76 6.46 -25.14
CA LEU A 296 -9.14 6.00 -26.38
C LEU A 296 -8.02 6.96 -26.80
N TRP A 297 -6.89 6.38 -27.17
CA TRP A 297 -5.72 7.12 -27.65
C TRP A 297 -5.34 6.59 -29.03
N GLU A 298 -5.17 7.49 -29.97
CA GLU A 298 -4.68 7.14 -31.30
C GLU A 298 -3.25 6.57 -31.22
N VAL A 299 -2.97 5.62 -32.12
CA VAL A 299 -1.68 4.91 -32.18
C VAL A 299 -0.70 5.65 -33.10
#